data_e43adf9919bc57d65fae9ad02a0e0f3b
#
_entry.id   e43adf9919bc57d65fae9ad02a0e0f3b
#
_cell.length_a   1.000
_cell.length_b   1.000
_cell.length_c   1.000
_cell.angle_alpha   90.00
_cell.angle_beta   90.00
_cell.angle_gamma   90.00
#
_symmetry.space_group_name_H-M   'P 1'
#
loop_
_entity.id
_entity.type
_entity.pdbx_description
1 polymer ?
#
loop_
_entity_poly.entity_id
_entity_poly.type
_entity_poly.pdbx_seq_one_letter_code
_entity_poly.pdbx_strand_id
1 'polypeptide(L)'
;MHKLRAIKSDIEITQMQTACDITEKGFRRILKFIKPGVMEHEIEAELSHEFLRNRATGFAYASIIASGFDACVLHYVDNNKECKDGEVILMDFGAEYANYTSDMTRSVPVNGRFTDRQRDVYSAVLRVMRGAYPLLTIGKLIK
;
A
#
# COMPACT_ATOMS: atom_id res chain seq x y z
N MET A 1 -11.57 -13.76 -22.30
CA MET A 1 -10.85 -12.69 -21.60
C MET A 1 -9.76 -13.20 -20.65
N HIS A 2 -10.01 -14.18 -19.77
CA HIS A 2 -8.97 -14.63 -18.80
C HIS A 2 -7.66 -15.10 -19.45
N LYS A 3 -7.74 -15.82 -20.56
CA LYS A 3 -6.54 -16.33 -21.29
C LYS A 3 -5.66 -15.20 -21.84
N LEU A 4 -6.28 -14.11 -22.32
CA LEU A 4 -5.54 -12.95 -22.84
C LEU A 4 -4.85 -12.12 -21.73
N ARG A 5 -5.37 -12.16 -20.52
CA ARG A 5 -4.83 -11.43 -19.36
C ARG A 5 -3.81 -12.24 -18.57
N ALA A 6 -3.81 -13.56 -18.72
CA ALA A 6 -2.95 -14.43 -17.90
C ALA A 6 -1.47 -14.30 -18.28
N ILE A 7 -1.17 -14.17 -19.57
CA ILE A 7 0.20 -14.03 -20.08
C ILE A 7 0.35 -12.58 -20.56
N LYS A 8 1.28 -11.86 -19.95
CA LYS A 8 1.57 -10.46 -20.28
C LYS A 8 2.67 -10.38 -21.32
N SER A 9 2.54 -9.45 -22.25
CA SER A 9 3.62 -9.05 -23.15
C SER A 9 4.65 -8.19 -22.42
N ASP A 10 5.82 -8.00 -23.01
CA ASP A 10 6.90 -7.18 -22.43
C ASP A 10 6.46 -5.72 -22.20
N ILE A 11 5.62 -5.21 -23.09
CA ILE A 11 5.06 -3.86 -22.95
C ILE A 11 4.13 -3.78 -21.74
N GLU A 12 3.27 -4.76 -21.52
CA GLU A 12 2.38 -4.81 -20.36
C GLU A 12 3.18 -4.91 -19.04
N ILE A 13 4.21 -5.75 -19.04
CA ILE A 13 5.14 -5.86 -17.88
C ILE A 13 5.78 -4.51 -17.57
N THR A 14 6.22 -3.78 -18.59
CA THR A 14 6.80 -2.44 -18.43
C THR A 14 5.82 -1.44 -17.83
N GLN A 15 4.54 -1.46 -18.25
CA GLN A 15 3.51 -0.58 -17.70
C GLN A 15 3.17 -0.94 -16.24
N MET A 16 3.05 -2.23 -15.94
CA MET A 16 2.84 -2.70 -14.57
C MET A 16 4.00 -2.30 -13.65
N GLN A 17 5.24 -2.46 -14.11
CA GLN A 17 6.42 -2.03 -13.36
C GLN A 17 6.40 -0.52 -13.10
N THR A 18 6.03 0.27 -14.12
CA THR A 18 5.90 1.72 -13.96
C THR A 18 4.86 2.08 -12.89
N ALA A 19 3.69 1.42 -12.89
CA ALA A 19 2.69 1.63 -11.86
C ALA A 19 3.22 1.29 -10.45
N CYS A 20 3.96 0.19 -10.31
CA CYS A 20 4.60 -0.19 -9.05
C CYS A 20 5.67 0.83 -8.60
N ASP A 21 6.49 1.32 -9.52
CA ASP A 21 7.53 2.32 -9.22
C ASP A 21 6.92 3.66 -8.76
N ILE A 22 5.80 4.05 -9.36
CA ILE A 22 5.06 5.26 -8.93
C ILE A 22 4.50 5.06 -7.52
N THR A 23 3.94 3.90 -7.24
CA THR A 23 3.41 3.56 -5.90
C THR A 23 4.52 3.55 -4.85
N GLU A 24 5.69 3.00 -5.17
CA GLU A 24 6.86 3.05 -4.28
C GLU A 24 7.28 4.49 -3.96
N LYS A 25 7.32 5.37 -4.95
CA LYS A 25 7.63 6.80 -4.73
C LYS A 25 6.61 7.46 -3.82
N GLY A 26 5.31 7.20 -4.02
CA GLY A 26 4.25 7.65 -3.14
C GLY A 26 4.46 7.18 -1.70
N PHE A 27 4.73 5.90 -1.50
CA PHE A 27 5.02 5.34 -0.19
C PHE A 27 6.21 6.02 0.49
N ARG A 28 7.32 6.19 -0.22
CA ARG A 28 8.51 6.88 0.32
C ARG A 28 8.23 8.34 0.70
N ARG A 29 7.34 9.00 -0.03
CA ARG A 29 6.90 10.35 0.29
C ARG A 29 6.11 10.40 1.60
N ILE A 30 5.07 9.57 1.73
CA ILE A 30 4.22 9.57 2.91
C ILE A 30 4.92 9.11 4.17
N LEU A 31 5.92 8.21 4.07
CA LEU A 31 6.75 7.82 5.22
C LEU A 31 7.49 9.00 5.86
N LYS A 32 7.75 10.07 5.11
CA LYS A 32 8.37 11.31 5.62
C LYS A 32 7.35 12.30 6.15
N PHE A 33 6.09 12.14 5.76
CA PHE A 33 4.99 13.03 6.10
C PHE A 33 4.24 12.59 7.35
N ILE A 34 4.07 11.27 7.53
CA ILE A 34 3.32 10.67 8.64
C ILE A 34 3.96 11.05 9.98
N LYS A 35 3.13 11.63 10.85
CA LYS A 35 3.47 11.98 12.24
C LYS A 35 2.19 12.15 13.05
N PRO A 36 2.23 12.13 14.38
CA PRO A 36 1.07 12.45 15.20
C PRO A 36 0.45 13.81 14.85
N GLY A 37 -0.87 13.88 14.80
CA GLY A 37 -1.64 15.07 14.45
C GLY A 37 -1.96 15.24 12.97
N VAL A 38 -1.42 14.40 12.08
CA VAL A 38 -1.77 14.42 10.65
C VAL A 38 -3.11 13.72 10.45
N MET A 39 -3.93 14.24 9.56
CA MET A 39 -5.19 13.60 9.17
C MET A 39 -4.97 12.54 8.09
N GLU A 40 -5.76 11.47 8.10
CA GLU A 40 -5.68 10.39 7.12
C GLU A 40 -5.83 10.90 5.67
N HIS A 41 -6.76 11.82 5.42
CA HIS A 41 -6.95 12.42 4.09
C HIS A 41 -5.78 13.33 3.65
N GLU A 42 -4.99 13.88 4.58
CA GLU A 42 -3.78 14.62 4.22
C GLU A 42 -2.71 13.68 3.67
N ILE A 43 -2.61 12.46 4.23
CA ILE A 43 -1.73 11.40 3.71
C ILE A 43 -2.17 10.98 2.31
N GLU A 44 -3.49 10.84 2.10
CA GLU A 44 -4.06 10.54 0.78
C GLU A 44 -3.76 11.66 -0.24
N ALA A 45 -3.85 12.92 0.17
CA ALA A 45 -3.49 14.06 -0.68
C ALA A 45 -2.01 14.04 -1.09
N GLU A 46 -1.10 13.66 -0.18
CA GLU A 46 0.32 13.51 -0.48
C GLU A 46 0.60 12.36 -1.48
N LEU A 47 -0.14 11.24 -1.37
CA LEU A 47 -0.10 10.15 -2.35
C LEU A 47 -0.59 10.62 -3.71
N SER A 48 -1.76 11.29 -3.77
CA SER A 48 -2.35 11.83 -4.98
C SER A 48 -1.38 12.77 -5.69
N HIS A 49 -0.75 13.69 -4.93
CA HIS A 49 0.28 14.59 -5.47
C HIS A 49 1.42 13.81 -6.15
N GLU A 50 1.97 12.79 -5.46
CA GLU A 50 3.10 12.03 -6.00
C GLU A 50 2.71 11.20 -7.22
N PHE A 51 1.51 10.63 -7.23
CA PHE A 51 0.99 9.86 -8.36
C PHE A 51 0.83 10.75 -9.60
N LEU A 52 0.15 11.88 -9.48
CA LEU A 52 -0.07 12.82 -10.59
C LEU A 52 1.24 13.42 -11.10
N ARG A 53 2.17 13.77 -10.21
CA ARG A 53 3.50 14.26 -10.57
C ARG A 53 4.28 13.25 -11.42
N ASN A 54 4.08 11.96 -11.18
CA ASN A 54 4.71 10.88 -11.94
C ASN A 54 3.85 10.37 -13.12
N ARG A 55 2.82 11.14 -13.54
CA ARG A 55 1.95 10.87 -14.69
C ARG A 55 1.04 9.66 -14.52
N ALA A 56 0.76 9.21 -13.30
CA ALA A 56 -0.33 8.29 -13.06
C ALA A 56 -1.67 8.96 -13.37
N THR A 57 -2.65 8.20 -13.79
CA THR A 57 -4.02 8.69 -14.01
C THR A 57 -4.68 9.05 -12.68
N GLY A 58 -4.29 8.35 -11.61
CA GLY A 58 -4.79 8.51 -10.25
C GLY A 58 -4.54 7.26 -9.42
N PHE A 59 -5.43 7.05 -8.45
CA PHE A 59 -5.45 5.82 -7.68
C PHE A 59 -6.03 4.66 -8.48
N ALA A 60 -5.48 3.46 -8.31
CA ALA A 60 -5.96 2.22 -8.91
C ALA A 60 -7.32 1.77 -8.33
N TYR A 61 -7.59 2.14 -7.09
CA TYR A 61 -8.81 1.88 -6.31
C TYR A 61 -8.93 2.91 -5.18
N ALA A 62 -10.07 2.93 -4.48
CA ALA A 62 -10.24 3.77 -3.30
C ALA A 62 -9.20 3.40 -2.24
N SER A 63 -8.34 4.34 -1.88
CA SER A 63 -7.27 4.12 -0.92
C SER A 63 -7.81 3.88 0.49
N ILE A 64 -7.13 3.03 1.24
CA ILE A 64 -7.37 2.80 2.65
C ILE A 64 -6.22 3.44 3.42
N ILE A 65 -6.52 4.45 4.23
CA ILE A 65 -5.57 5.11 5.12
C ILE A 65 -6.18 5.05 6.52
N ALA A 66 -5.86 4.00 7.25
CA ALA A 66 -6.58 3.62 8.46
C ALA A 66 -5.68 3.64 9.69
N SER A 67 -5.87 4.58 10.60
CA SER A 67 -5.10 4.69 11.84
C SER A 67 -5.80 4.04 13.05
N GLY A 68 -5.01 3.54 13.97
CA GLY A 68 -5.48 2.98 15.24
C GLY A 68 -6.47 1.83 15.04
N PHE A 69 -7.67 1.94 15.63
CA PHE A 69 -8.70 0.90 15.57
C PHE A 69 -9.19 0.62 14.15
N ASP A 70 -9.25 1.64 13.30
CA ASP A 70 -9.78 1.50 11.93
C ASP A 70 -8.85 0.66 11.03
N ALA A 71 -7.58 0.50 11.41
CA ALA A 71 -6.68 -0.46 10.77
C ALA A 71 -7.18 -1.93 10.84
N CYS A 72 -8.17 -2.21 11.69
CA CYS A 72 -8.84 -3.50 11.78
C CYS A 72 -10.19 -3.56 11.04
N VAL A 73 -10.60 -2.46 10.39
CA VAL A 73 -11.85 -2.38 9.62
C VAL A 73 -11.56 -2.68 8.16
N LEU A 74 -12.18 -3.76 7.64
CA LEU A 74 -12.04 -4.12 6.23
C LEU A 74 -12.65 -3.05 5.32
N HIS A 75 -11.92 -2.69 4.28
CA HIS A 75 -12.33 -1.69 3.29
C HIS A 75 -12.71 -0.33 3.92
N TYR A 76 -11.97 0.09 4.95
CA TYR A 76 -12.11 1.43 5.50
C TYR A 76 -11.64 2.48 4.48
N VAL A 77 -12.55 3.30 4.01
CA VAL A 77 -12.31 4.31 2.95
C VAL A 77 -12.70 5.72 3.36
N ASP A 78 -13.11 5.92 4.60
CA ASP A 78 -13.52 7.26 5.07
C ASP A 78 -12.34 8.22 5.19
N ASN A 79 -11.16 7.72 5.54
CA ASN A 79 -9.88 8.44 5.60
C ASN A 79 -10.00 9.82 6.28
N ASN A 80 -10.75 9.90 7.39
CA ASN A 80 -11.15 11.17 7.97
C ASN A 80 -10.71 11.41 9.42
N LYS A 81 -9.91 10.51 9.98
CA LYS A 81 -9.45 10.61 11.38
C LYS A 81 -8.04 11.18 11.50
N GLU A 82 -7.76 11.67 12.71
CA GLU A 82 -6.42 12.10 13.10
C GLU A 82 -5.57 10.90 13.50
N CYS A 83 -4.36 10.83 12.98
CA CYS A 83 -3.34 9.83 13.34
C CYS A 83 -2.73 10.21 14.71
N LYS A 84 -2.90 9.35 15.72
CA LYS A 84 -2.48 9.65 17.09
C LYS A 84 -1.12 9.03 17.41
N ASP A 85 -0.45 9.63 18.39
CA ASP A 85 0.80 9.07 18.91
C ASP A 85 0.60 7.65 19.48
N GLY A 86 1.54 6.75 19.20
CA GLY A 86 1.48 5.36 19.65
C GLY A 86 0.58 4.44 18.82
N GLU A 87 -0.18 4.96 17.87
CA GLU A 87 -0.98 4.14 16.94
C GLU A 87 -0.14 3.56 15.80
N VAL A 88 -0.66 2.48 15.21
CA VAL A 88 -0.22 1.95 13.91
C VAL A 88 -1.20 2.40 12.86
N ILE A 89 -0.71 2.84 11.72
CA ILE A 89 -1.51 3.16 10.54
C ILE A 89 -1.31 2.06 9.49
N LEU A 90 -2.41 1.52 8.98
CA LEU A 90 -2.46 0.63 7.82
C LEU A 90 -2.78 1.48 6.60
N MET A 91 -2.01 1.28 5.55
CA MET A 91 -2.20 1.99 4.30
C MET A 91 -2.22 0.99 3.16
N ASP A 92 -3.31 1.02 2.38
CA ASP A 92 -3.53 0.17 1.22
C ASP A 92 -3.92 1.04 0.03
N PHE A 93 -3.04 1.11 -0.95
CA PHE A 93 -3.15 2.01 -2.09
C PHE A 93 -2.32 1.52 -3.29
N GLY A 94 -2.67 2.00 -4.44
CA GLY A 94 -1.91 1.75 -5.66
C GLY A 94 -2.12 2.86 -6.69
N ALA A 95 -1.14 3.07 -7.54
CA ALA A 95 -1.24 3.97 -8.69
C ALA A 95 -1.77 3.22 -9.92
N GLU A 96 -2.54 3.92 -10.75
CA GLU A 96 -2.90 3.49 -12.10
C GLU A 96 -2.02 4.22 -13.13
N TYR A 97 -1.36 3.46 -13.99
CA TYR A 97 -0.57 4.00 -15.10
C TYR A 97 -0.88 3.25 -16.39
N ALA A 98 -1.30 3.97 -17.44
CA ALA A 98 -1.60 3.41 -18.76
C ALA A 98 -2.59 2.21 -18.71
N ASN A 99 -3.62 2.29 -17.88
CA ASN A 99 -4.61 1.24 -17.59
C ASN A 99 -4.04 -0.02 -16.88
N TYR A 100 -2.83 0.04 -16.34
CA TYR A 100 -2.27 -0.98 -15.47
C TYR A 100 -2.18 -0.46 -14.05
N THR A 101 -2.52 -1.33 -13.10
CA THR A 101 -2.64 -0.99 -11.69
C THR A 101 -1.55 -1.64 -10.87
N SER A 102 -1.14 -0.98 -9.81
CA SER A 102 -0.35 -1.55 -8.73
C SER A 102 -1.20 -1.65 -7.46
N ASP A 103 -0.71 -2.41 -6.50
CA ASP A 103 -1.37 -2.66 -5.24
C ASP A 103 -0.30 -2.85 -4.16
N MET A 104 -0.38 -2.06 -3.08
CA MET A 104 0.57 -2.15 -1.98
C MET A 104 -0.09 -1.84 -0.64
N THR A 105 0.01 -2.81 0.29
CA THR A 105 -0.40 -2.60 1.69
C THR A 105 0.82 -2.57 2.62
N ARG A 106 0.89 -1.58 3.48
CA ARG A 106 1.91 -1.46 4.53
C ARG A 106 1.31 -0.90 5.82
N SER A 107 1.84 -1.39 6.95
CA SER A 107 1.53 -0.86 8.28
C SER A 107 2.78 -0.28 8.90
N VAL A 108 2.68 0.94 9.45
CA VAL A 108 3.81 1.62 10.11
C VAL A 108 3.33 2.29 11.41
N PRO A 109 4.21 2.50 12.40
CA PRO A 109 3.85 3.30 13.56
C PRO A 109 3.77 4.79 13.18
N VAL A 110 2.72 5.47 13.62
CA VAL A 110 2.48 6.90 13.33
C VAL A 110 3.66 7.79 13.78
N ASN A 111 4.25 7.48 14.94
CA ASN A 111 5.38 8.22 15.50
C ASN A 111 6.78 7.67 15.08
N GLY A 112 6.82 6.73 14.13
CA GLY A 112 8.06 6.11 13.66
C GLY A 112 8.68 5.08 14.60
N ARG A 113 8.02 4.71 15.70
CA ARG A 113 8.54 3.76 16.70
C ARG A 113 7.48 2.74 17.08
N PHE A 114 7.80 1.46 16.89
CA PHE A 114 6.96 0.37 17.40
C PHE A 114 7.11 0.22 18.93
N THR A 115 6.00 0.02 19.61
CA THR A 115 6.04 -0.62 20.94
C THR A 115 6.53 -2.06 20.82
N ASP A 116 6.95 -2.69 21.92
CA ASP A 116 7.41 -4.06 21.90
C ASP A 116 6.33 -5.01 21.35
N ARG A 117 5.09 -4.85 21.78
CA ARG A 117 3.96 -5.66 21.27
C ARG A 117 3.70 -5.45 19.78
N GLN A 118 3.71 -4.21 19.31
CA GLN A 118 3.53 -3.90 17.89
C GLN A 118 4.66 -4.52 17.06
N ARG A 119 5.91 -4.42 17.51
CA ARG A 119 7.08 -5.00 16.85
C ARG A 119 6.99 -6.52 16.76
N ASP A 120 6.53 -7.19 17.82
CA ASP A 120 6.39 -8.65 17.84
C ASP A 120 5.34 -9.10 16.81
N VAL A 121 4.18 -8.45 16.78
CA VAL A 121 3.11 -8.74 15.81
C VAL A 121 3.59 -8.45 14.38
N TYR A 122 4.16 -7.27 14.14
CA TYR A 122 4.71 -6.89 12.83
C TYR A 122 5.75 -7.90 12.33
N SER A 123 6.67 -8.32 13.22
CA SER A 123 7.71 -9.29 12.88
C SER A 123 7.13 -10.67 12.56
N ALA A 124 6.05 -11.08 13.24
CA ALA A 124 5.35 -12.32 12.93
C ALA A 124 4.71 -12.27 11.54
N VAL A 125 3.99 -11.20 11.22
CA VAL A 125 3.38 -10.99 9.89
C VAL A 125 4.45 -10.95 8.79
N LEU A 126 5.55 -10.24 9.02
CA LEU A 126 6.66 -10.16 8.07
C LEU A 126 7.30 -11.54 7.80
N ARG A 127 7.44 -12.38 8.83
CA ARG A 127 7.92 -13.77 8.63
C ARG A 127 6.96 -14.57 7.76
N VAL A 128 5.66 -14.46 7.99
CA VAL A 128 4.63 -15.14 7.18
C VAL A 128 4.70 -14.67 5.73
N MET A 129 4.72 -13.36 5.50
CA MET A 129 4.83 -12.77 4.17
C MET A 129 6.07 -13.29 3.42
N ARG A 130 7.25 -13.23 4.07
CA ARG A 130 8.49 -13.72 3.48
C ARG A 130 8.48 -15.22 3.22
N GLY A 131 7.83 -15.99 4.09
CA GLY A 131 7.66 -17.45 3.94
C GLY A 131 6.70 -17.82 2.80
N ALA A 132 5.77 -16.93 2.44
CA ALA A 132 4.85 -17.15 1.34
C ALA A 132 5.50 -17.00 -0.06
N TYR A 133 6.49 -16.12 -0.21
CA TYR A 133 7.15 -15.90 -1.51
C TYR A 133 7.68 -17.17 -2.18
N PRO A 134 8.42 -18.07 -1.49
CA PRO A 134 8.92 -19.29 -2.09
C PRO A 134 7.83 -20.29 -2.51
N LEU A 135 6.59 -20.09 -2.02
CA LEU A 135 5.45 -20.93 -2.38
C LEU A 135 4.80 -20.50 -3.71
N LEU A 136 5.04 -19.26 -4.16
CA LEU A 136 4.54 -18.71 -5.42
C LEU A 136 5.42 -19.20 -6.58
N THR A 137 5.35 -20.50 -6.88
CA THR A 137 6.14 -21.14 -7.94
C THR A 137 5.24 -21.77 -8.99
N ILE A 138 5.79 -21.93 -10.21
CA ILE A 138 5.09 -22.59 -11.32
C ILE A 138 4.62 -23.99 -10.89
N GLY A 139 3.37 -24.32 -11.19
CA GLY A 139 2.75 -25.60 -10.85
C GLY A 139 2.11 -25.67 -9.45
N LYS A 140 2.24 -24.64 -8.63
CA LYS A 140 1.49 -24.55 -7.37
C LYS A 140 0.10 -23.98 -7.62
N LEU A 141 -0.89 -24.56 -6.98
CA LEU A 141 -2.27 -24.07 -6.98
C LEU A 141 -2.52 -23.21 -5.74
N ILE A 142 -3.27 -22.13 -5.93
CA ILE A 142 -3.87 -21.37 -4.81
C ILE A 142 -5.10 -22.17 -4.35
N LYS A 143 -5.00 -22.82 -3.19
CA LYS A 143 -6.09 -23.56 -2.55
C LYS A 143 -6.35 -22.99 -1.17
#